data_ef41c906d910bb0ccca6f706a26b66ca
#
_entry.id   ef41c906d910bb0ccca6f706a26b66ca
#
_cell.length_a   1.000
_cell.length_b   1.000
_cell.length_c   1.000
_cell.angle_alpha   90.00
_cell.angle_beta   90.00
_cell.angle_gamma   90.00
#
_symmetry.space_group_name_H-M   'P 1'
#
loop_
_entity.id
_entity.type
_entity.pdbx_description
1 polymer ?
#
loop_
_entity_poly.entity_id
_entity_poly.type
_entity_poly.pdbx_seq_one_letter_code
_entity_poly.pdbx_strand_id
1 'polypeptide(L)'
;MLKTSETNSENKKDQTIAGHHSSELLHYLLHRRSVPRKNLIEPGPTEPELKQILEAASRVSDHGKMVPFWFTVITENNKDEFEQILINAMKTDDDKTGDDKLEKKAGKLMSAPLIVSMISSPRRESIPAWEQFMCVGAACQNLVLAANALGYGVNWLTEWYSYDENVRQAMHLEDHENIAGFFFIGTAGEVPEDRDRPEVEELTTFWSPDSSLVKKGQKYIEKKDKKDKGR
;
A
#
# COMPACT_ATOMS: atom_id res chain seq x y z
N MET A 1 26.56 -39.94 -2.97
CA MET A 1 27.26 -39.05 -2.05
C MET A 1 26.96 -37.62 -2.49
N LEU A 2 25.90 -37.01 -1.94
CA LEU A 2 25.56 -35.64 -2.16
C LEU A 2 26.30 -34.80 -1.11
N LYS A 3 27.20 -33.95 -1.56
CA LYS A 3 27.86 -32.95 -0.71
C LYS A 3 26.84 -31.90 -0.31
N THR A 4 26.54 -31.84 0.97
CA THR A 4 25.82 -30.75 1.62
C THR A 4 26.65 -29.47 1.46
N SER A 5 26.09 -28.49 0.78
CA SER A 5 26.64 -27.15 0.70
C SER A 5 26.41 -26.41 2.04
N GLU A 6 27.45 -26.40 2.86
CA GLU A 6 27.57 -25.37 3.91
C GLU A 6 27.84 -24.03 3.21
N THR A 7 26.81 -23.21 3.02
CA THR A 7 26.98 -21.88 2.49
C THR A 7 26.17 -20.87 3.30
N ASN A 8 26.89 -19.90 3.86
CA ASN A 8 26.46 -18.52 4.07
C ASN A 8 25.64 -18.16 5.30
N SER A 9 26.14 -18.42 6.50
CA SER A 9 25.77 -17.60 7.66
C SER A 9 26.64 -16.33 7.82
N GLU A 10 27.83 -16.29 7.26
CA GLU A 10 28.75 -15.15 7.37
C GLU A 10 28.39 -13.98 6.45
N ASN A 11 27.76 -14.21 5.30
CA ASN A 11 27.47 -13.17 4.31
C ASN A 11 26.24 -12.30 4.62
N LYS A 12 25.42 -12.63 5.63
CA LYS A 12 24.23 -11.84 5.96
C LYS A 12 24.52 -10.61 6.85
N LYS A 13 25.59 -10.64 7.64
CA LYS A 13 25.95 -9.51 8.50
C LYS A 13 26.50 -8.31 7.72
N ASP A 14 27.23 -8.57 6.64
CA ASP A 14 27.86 -7.52 5.83
C ASP A 14 26.87 -6.74 4.94
N GLN A 15 25.61 -7.20 4.86
CA GLN A 15 24.55 -6.55 4.07
C GLN A 15 23.59 -5.71 4.91
N THR A 16 23.76 -5.64 6.22
CA THR A 16 22.91 -4.85 7.10
C THR A 16 23.38 -3.42 7.15
N ILE A 17 22.50 -2.49 6.78
CA ILE A 17 22.76 -1.06 6.79
C ILE A 17 22.01 -0.45 7.97
N ALA A 18 22.73 0.18 8.92
CA ALA A 18 22.13 0.90 10.04
C ALA A 18 21.61 2.26 9.57
N GLY A 19 22.48 3.15 9.25
CA GLY A 19 22.13 4.45 8.71
C GLY A 19 23.33 4.99 7.95
N HIS A 20 23.10 5.56 6.78
CA HIS A 20 24.11 6.28 6.05
C HIS A 20 23.47 7.42 5.26
N HIS A 21 24.27 8.43 4.94
CA HIS A 21 23.80 9.55 4.15
C HIS A 21 23.46 9.11 2.72
N SER A 22 22.22 9.41 2.28
CA SER A 22 21.76 9.17 0.92
C SER A 22 20.91 10.35 0.45
N SER A 23 21.55 11.25 -0.30
CA SER A 23 20.89 12.42 -0.88
C SER A 23 19.81 12.03 -1.91
N GLU A 24 20.03 10.95 -2.66
CA GLU A 24 19.09 10.45 -3.66
C GLU A 24 17.80 9.95 -3.00
N LEU A 25 17.92 9.13 -1.94
CA LEU A 25 16.76 8.65 -1.20
C LEU A 25 15.98 9.82 -0.59
N LEU A 26 16.66 10.77 0.03
CA LEU A 26 16.01 11.94 0.63
C LEU A 26 15.29 12.77 -0.43
N HIS A 27 15.95 13.06 -1.54
CA HIS A 27 15.35 13.78 -2.67
C HIS A 27 14.09 13.06 -3.15
N TYR A 28 14.16 11.74 -3.32
CA TYR A 28 13.02 10.95 -3.76
C TYR A 28 11.84 11.01 -2.79
N LEU A 29 12.09 10.85 -1.49
CA LEU A 29 11.05 10.93 -0.44
C LEU A 29 10.33 12.28 -0.42
N LEU A 30 11.05 13.37 -0.69
CA LEU A 30 10.50 14.73 -0.72
C LEU A 30 9.65 15.02 -1.96
N HIS A 31 9.89 14.32 -3.10
CA HIS A 31 9.28 14.67 -4.38
C HIS A 31 8.36 13.59 -4.97
N ARG A 32 8.35 12.37 -4.42
CA ARG A 32 7.55 11.29 -4.96
C ARG A 32 6.05 11.58 -4.93
N ARG A 33 5.34 11.11 -5.97
CA ARG A 33 3.88 11.19 -6.08
C ARG A 33 3.26 9.81 -6.28
N SER A 34 2.02 9.63 -5.79
CA SER A 34 1.19 8.52 -6.23
C SER A 34 0.71 8.78 -7.66
N VAL A 35 0.82 7.79 -8.53
CA VAL A 35 0.32 7.86 -9.91
C VAL A 35 -1.12 7.32 -9.90
N PRO A 36 -2.12 8.07 -10.40
CA PRO A 36 -3.48 7.55 -10.49
C PRO A 36 -3.51 6.24 -11.28
N ARG A 37 -4.29 5.22 -10.82
CA ARG A 37 -4.28 3.89 -11.45
C ARG A 37 -4.59 3.91 -12.95
N LYS A 38 -5.46 4.82 -13.40
CA LYS A 38 -5.79 5.00 -14.83
C LYS A 38 -4.59 5.41 -15.71
N ASN A 39 -3.53 5.92 -15.09
CA ASN A 39 -2.29 6.37 -15.72
C ASN A 39 -1.16 5.34 -15.54
N LEU A 40 -1.46 4.17 -14.97
CA LEU A 40 -0.52 3.05 -14.85
C LEU A 40 -0.70 2.14 -16.06
N ILE A 41 0.35 2.03 -16.87
CA ILE A 41 0.36 1.28 -18.14
C ILE A 41 1.42 0.19 -18.10
N GLU A 42 1.38 -0.71 -19.08
CA GLU A 42 2.45 -1.69 -19.32
C GLU A 42 3.80 -1.00 -19.66
N PRO A 43 4.94 -1.64 -19.33
CA PRO A 43 5.01 -2.89 -18.60
C PRO A 43 4.83 -2.71 -17.09
N GLY A 44 4.32 -3.73 -16.44
CA GLY A 44 4.37 -3.90 -14.99
C GLY A 44 5.69 -4.53 -14.53
N PRO A 45 5.90 -4.69 -13.18
CA PRO A 45 7.04 -5.41 -12.64
C PRO A 45 7.13 -6.86 -13.14
N THR A 46 8.33 -7.29 -13.46
CA THR A 46 8.65 -8.71 -13.69
C THR A 46 8.54 -9.50 -12.39
N GLU A 47 8.46 -10.84 -12.49
CA GLU A 47 8.41 -11.72 -11.29
C GLU A 47 9.61 -11.50 -10.33
N PRO A 48 10.87 -11.38 -10.80
CA PRO A 48 11.98 -11.05 -9.93
C PRO A 48 11.87 -9.67 -9.25
N GLU A 49 11.36 -8.66 -9.96
CA GLU A 49 11.15 -7.32 -9.40
C GLU A 49 10.01 -7.31 -8.39
N LEU A 50 8.91 -8.01 -8.68
CA LEU A 50 7.83 -8.21 -7.70
C LEU A 50 8.36 -8.84 -6.42
N LYS A 51 9.19 -9.88 -6.53
CA LYS A 51 9.83 -10.50 -5.37
C LYS A 51 10.65 -9.48 -4.55
N GLN A 52 11.45 -8.66 -5.21
CA GLN A 52 12.23 -7.60 -4.54
C GLN A 52 11.33 -6.57 -3.85
N ILE A 53 10.22 -6.18 -4.48
CA ILE A 53 9.22 -5.27 -3.89
C ILE A 53 8.65 -5.87 -2.60
N LEU A 54 8.23 -7.13 -2.62
CA LEU A 54 7.63 -7.80 -1.46
C LEU A 54 8.67 -8.06 -0.35
N GLU A 55 9.90 -8.40 -0.69
CA GLU A 55 11.00 -8.53 0.27
C GLU A 55 11.31 -7.20 0.97
N ALA A 56 11.38 -6.09 0.22
CA ALA A 56 11.57 -4.76 0.77
C ALA A 56 10.38 -4.32 1.63
N ALA A 57 9.15 -4.59 1.19
CA ALA A 57 7.93 -4.33 1.96
C ALA A 57 7.95 -5.03 3.33
N SER A 58 8.51 -6.23 3.38
CA SER A 58 8.59 -7.03 4.61
C SER A 58 9.68 -6.57 5.59
N ARG A 59 10.56 -5.62 5.20
CA ARG A 59 11.65 -5.11 6.06
C ARG A 59 11.18 -3.88 6.85
N VAL A 60 10.36 -4.11 7.84
CA VAL A 60 9.76 -3.09 8.71
C VAL A 60 10.06 -3.36 10.17
N SER A 61 9.87 -2.33 10.99
CA SER A 61 9.87 -2.51 12.44
C SER A 61 8.65 -3.32 12.85
N ASP A 62 8.88 -4.46 13.46
CA ASP A 62 7.86 -5.42 13.88
C ASP A 62 8.16 -5.87 15.30
N HIS A 63 7.40 -5.34 16.26
CA HIS A 63 7.56 -5.68 17.67
C HIS A 63 7.25 -7.17 17.88
N GLY A 64 8.20 -7.88 18.43
CA GLY A 64 8.06 -9.31 18.72
C GLY A 64 8.07 -10.22 17.49
N LYS A 65 8.33 -9.70 16.30
CA LYS A 65 8.31 -10.44 15.02
C LYS A 65 6.96 -11.13 14.77
N MET A 66 5.88 -10.38 14.96
CA MET A 66 4.51 -10.87 14.85
C MET A 66 4.09 -11.14 13.41
N VAL A 67 4.73 -10.47 12.44
CA VAL A 67 4.37 -10.52 11.01
C VAL A 67 2.87 -10.36 10.82
N PRO A 68 2.30 -9.18 11.19
CA PRO A 68 0.86 -8.98 11.22
C PRO A 68 0.28 -8.64 9.84
N PHE A 69 0.86 -9.16 8.78
CA PHE A 69 0.44 -8.92 7.40
C PHE A 69 0.83 -10.06 6.47
N TRP A 70 0.13 -10.13 5.33
CA TRP A 70 0.47 -10.97 4.20
C TRP A 70 0.00 -10.32 2.89
N PHE A 71 0.41 -10.88 1.75
CA PHE A 71 0.16 -10.31 0.44
C PHE A 71 -0.70 -11.24 -0.41
N THR A 72 -1.62 -10.67 -1.19
CA THR A 72 -2.24 -11.33 -2.34
C THR A 72 -1.81 -10.61 -3.60
N VAL A 73 -1.46 -11.35 -4.63
CA VAL A 73 -1.03 -10.81 -5.91
C VAL A 73 -2.05 -11.15 -6.99
N ILE A 74 -2.54 -10.14 -7.68
CA ILE A 74 -3.44 -10.26 -8.82
C ILE A 74 -2.63 -9.87 -10.06
N THR A 75 -2.38 -10.87 -10.89
CA THR A 75 -1.64 -10.74 -12.15
C THR A 75 -2.61 -10.79 -13.34
N GLU A 76 -2.13 -10.58 -14.53
CA GLU A 76 -2.94 -10.68 -15.75
C GLU A 76 -3.67 -12.03 -15.87
N ASN A 77 -3.06 -13.12 -15.37
CA ASN A 77 -3.61 -14.47 -15.48
C ASN A 77 -4.87 -14.71 -14.64
N ASN A 78 -5.10 -13.92 -13.59
CA ASN A 78 -6.25 -14.08 -12.67
C ASN A 78 -7.03 -12.78 -12.46
N LYS A 79 -6.79 -11.82 -13.31
CA LYS A 79 -7.47 -10.51 -13.24
C LYS A 79 -8.95 -10.64 -13.59
N ASP A 80 -9.27 -11.44 -14.58
CA ASP A 80 -10.66 -11.68 -15.02
C ASP A 80 -11.50 -12.34 -13.91
N GLU A 81 -10.94 -13.31 -13.19
CA GLU A 81 -11.62 -13.94 -12.05
C GLU A 81 -11.88 -12.93 -10.95
N PHE A 82 -10.90 -12.08 -10.64
CA PHE A 82 -11.09 -11.06 -9.61
C PHE A 82 -12.08 -9.97 -10.05
N GLU A 83 -12.08 -9.62 -11.34
CA GLU A 83 -13.08 -8.72 -11.93
C GLU A 83 -14.50 -9.25 -11.76
N GLN A 84 -14.72 -10.55 -11.97
CA GLN A 84 -16.02 -11.20 -11.73
C GLN A 84 -16.45 -11.13 -10.26
N ILE A 85 -15.53 -11.24 -9.31
CA ILE A 85 -15.83 -11.03 -7.89
C ILE A 85 -16.34 -9.61 -7.67
N LEU A 86 -15.70 -8.59 -8.24
CA LEU A 86 -16.14 -7.20 -8.13
C LEU A 86 -17.52 -6.97 -8.78
N ILE A 87 -17.77 -7.56 -9.96
CA ILE A 87 -19.06 -7.48 -10.64
C ILE A 87 -20.17 -8.10 -9.77
N ASN A 88 -19.93 -9.27 -9.21
CA ASN A 88 -20.88 -9.96 -8.36
C ASN A 88 -21.17 -9.16 -7.07
N ALA A 89 -20.15 -8.59 -6.44
CA ALA A 89 -20.30 -7.72 -5.28
C ALA A 89 -21.14 -6.46 -5.61
N MET A 90 -20.90 -5.85 -6.76
CA MET A 90 -21.71 -4.69 -7.21
C MET A 90 -23.18 -5.05 -7.52
N LYS A 91 -23.47 -6.27 -7.96
CA LYS A 91 -24.85 -6.72 -8.25
C LYS A 91 -25.70 -6.86 -7.00
N THR A 92 -25.13 -7.14 -5.84
CA THR A 92 -25.88 -7.26 -4.58
C THR A 92 -26.37 -5.90 -4.07
N ASP A 93 -25.71 -4.80 -4.45
CA ASP A 93 -26.03 -3.46 -3.97
C ASP A 93 -26.97 -2.69 -4.91
N ASP A 94 -27.02 -3.01 -6.22
CA ASP A 94 -27.82 -2.26 -7.21
C ASP A 94 -28.32 -3.13 -8.39
N ASP A 95 -29.40 -3.84 -8.20
CA ASP A 95 -30.05 -4.70 -9.21
C ASP A 95 -30.50 -3.97 -10.51
N LYS A 96 -30.38 -2.64 -10.59
CA LYS A 96 -30.85 -1.85 -11.73
C LYS A 96 -29.75 -1.50 -12.73
N THR A 97 -28.50 -1.80 -12.41
CA THR A 97 -27.37 -1.51 -13.29
C THR A 97 -27.16 -2.68 -14.27
N GLY A 98 -27.26 -2.40 -15.57
CA GLY A 98 -27.04 -3.43 -16.62
C GLY A 98 -25.60 -3.96 -16.59
N ASP A 99 -25.43 -5.25 -16.93
CA ASP A 99 -24.16 -5.99 -16.89
C ASP A 99 -23.02 -5.26 -17.60
N ASP A 100 -23.23 -4.72 -18.80
CA ASP A 100 -22.22 -3.96 -19.56
C ASP A 100 -21.62 -2.77 -18.80
N LYS A 101 -22.43 -2.12 -17.94
CA LYS A 101 -21.95 -1.01 -17.12
C LYS A 101 -21.13 -1.48 -15.93
N LEU A 102 -21.52 -2.62 -15.34
CA LEU A 102 -20.77 -3.23 -14.24
C LEU A 102 -19.43 -3.74 -14.72
N GLU A 103 -19.38 -4.45 -15.85
CA GLU A 103 -18.14 -4.91 -16.48
C GLU A 103 -17.19 -3.73 -16.78
N LYS A 104 -17.70 -2.68 -17.42
CA LYS A 104 -16.91 -1.48 -17.68
C LYS A 104 -16.40 -0.80 -16.42
N LYS A 105 -17.14 -0.84 -15.32
CA LYS A 105 -16.73 -0.29 -14.03
C LYS A 105 -15.67 -1.17 -13.38
N ALA A 106 -15.84 -2.48 -13.36
CA ALA A 106 -14.91 -3.44 -12.83
C ALA A 106 -13.56 -3.41 -13.60
N GLY A 107 -13.60 -3.46 -14.94
CA GLY A 107 -12.39 -3.36 -15.76
C GLY A 107 -11.59 -2.08 -15.54
N LYS A 108 -12.25 -0.95 -15.27
CA LYS A 108 -11.56 0.29 -14.85
C LYS A 108 -10.89 0.15 -13.48
N LEU A 109 -11.47 -0.64 -12.56
CA LEU A 109 -10.86 -0.91 -11.26
C LEU A 109 -9.59 -1.76 -11.41
N MET A 110 -9.56 -2.65 -12.41
CA MET A 110 -8.50 -3.62 -12.65
C MET A 110 -7.49 -3.20 -13.73
N SER A 111 -7.45 -1.91 -14.11
CA SER A 111 -6.70 -1.42 -15.27
C SER A 111 -5.17 -1.43 -15.14
N ALA A 112 -4.60 -1.55 -13.94
CA ALA A 112 -3.14 -1.55 -13.77
C ALA A 112 -2.52 -2.91 -14.14
N PRO A 113 -1.28 -2.96 -14.64
CA PRO A 113 -0.59 -4.19 -15.03
C PRO A 113 -0.47 -5.22 -13.90
N LEU A 114 -0.19 -4.75 -12.69
CA LEU A 114 -0.04 -5.58 -11.49
C LEU A 114 -0.82 -4.97 -10.33
N ILE A 115 -1.48 -5.82 -9.55
CA ILE A 115 -2.16 -5.40 -8.33
C ILE A 115 -1.69 -6.29 -7.17
N VAL A 116 -1.26 -5.66 -6.08
CA VAL A 116 -0.94 -6.34 -4.83
C VAL A 116 -1.94 -5.87 -3.77
N SER A 117 -2.58 -6.80 -3.08
CA SER A 117 -3.34 -6.47 -1.88
C SER A 117 -2.51 -6.81 -0.65
N MET A 118 -2.45 -5.89 0.31
CA MET A 118 -1.88 -6.14 1.63
C MET A 118 -2.99 -6.37 2.62
N ILE A 119 -2.93 -7.51 3.30
CA ILE A 119 -3.86 -7.91 4.33
C ILE A 119 -3.24 -7.64 5.69
N SER A 120 -3.95 -6.91 6.52
CA SER A 120 -3.65 -6.70 7.93
C SER A 120 -4.25 -7.86 8.72
N SER A 121 -3.40 -8.62 9.42
CA SER A 121 -3.77 -9.80 10.20
C SER A 121 -3.21 -9.69 11.62
N PRO A 122 -3.74 -8.76 12.46
CA PRO A 122 -3.25 -8.57 13.80
C PRO A 122 -3.57 -9.79 14.66
N ARG A 123 -2.56 -10.33 15.34
CA ARG A 123 -2.71 -11.48 16.21
C ARG A 123 -3.06 -11.05 17.64
N ARG A 124 -3.87 -11.85 18.32
CA ARG A 124 -4.21 -11.63 19.73
C ARG A 124 -3.09 -12.15 20.63
N GLU A 125 -2.01 -11.39 20.70
CA GLU A 125 -0.83 -11.71 21.49
C GLU A 125 -0.59 -10.60 22.52
N SER A 126 0.51 -10.70 23.25
CA SER A 126 0.94 -9.68 24.21
C SER A 126 1.26 -8.32 23.60
N ILE A 127 1.46 -8.26 22.28
CA ILE A 127 1.75 -7.03 21.57
C ILE A 127 0.45 -6.31 21.20
N PRO A 128 0.29 -5.02 21.57
CA PRO A 128 -0.92 -4.27 21.29
C PRO A 128 -1.24 -4.23 19.78
N ALA A 129 -2.53 -4.39 19.44
CA ALA A 129 -2.99 -4.35 18.04
C ALA A 129 -2.61 -3.05 17.32
N TRP A 130 -2.57 -1.93 18.04
CA TRP A 130 -2.13 -0.64 17.50
C TRP A 130 -0.71 -0.68 16.93
N GLU A 131 0.23 -1.30 17.63
CA GLU A 131 1.61 -1.44 17.15
C GLU A 131 1.69 -2.33 15.91
N GLN A 132 0.85 -3.38 15.87
CA GLN A 132 0.73 -4.26 14.71
C GLN A 132 0.18 -3.51 13.49
N PHE A 133 -0.84 -2.66 13.66
CA PHE A 133 -1.34 -1.81 12.56
C PHE A 133 -0.30 -0.81 12.07
N MET A 134 0.52 -0.24 12.97
CA MET A 134 1.64 0.63 12.57
C MET A 134 2.68 -0.13 11.75
N CYS A 135 2.98 -1.39 12.09
CA CYS A 135 3.85 -2.26 11.31
C CYS A 135 3.28 -2.49 9.90
N VAL A 136 1.98 -2.80 9.79
CA VAL A 136 1.29 -2.95 8.48
C VAL A 136 1.40 -1.68 7.65
N GLY A 137 1.13 -0.52 8.24
CA GLY A 137 1.25 0.78 7.56
C GLY A 137 2.66 1.06 7.06
N ALA A 138 3.68 0.68 7.84
CA ALA A 138 5.08 0.79 7.43
C ALA A 138 5.40 -0.15 6.25
N ALA A 139 4.89 -1.40 6.27
CA ALA A 139 5.04 -2.36 5.18
C ALA A 139 4.36 -1.85 3.89
N CYS A 140 3.17 -1.25 4.01
CA CYS A 140 2.48 -0.59 2.90
C CYS A 140 3.34 0.51 2.26
N GLN A 141 3.94 1.37 3.07
CA GLN A 141 4.79 2.44 2.56
C GLN A 141 6.09 1.91 1.95
N ASN A 142 6.70 0.88 2.54
CA ASN A 142 7.89 0.24 1.97
C ASN A 142 7.60 -0.40 0.60
N LEU A 143 6.42 -1.04 0.43
CA LEU A 143 5.98 -1.57 -0.87
C LEU A 143 5.96 -0.47 -1.94
N VAL A 144 5.35 0.67 -1.61
CA VAL A 144 5.29 1.84 -2.52
C VAL A 144 6.70 2.31 -2.88
N LEU A 145 7.57 2.46 -1.89
CA LEU A 145 8.93 2.96 -2.10
C LEU A 145 9.78 1.98 -2.92
N ALA A 146 9.64 0.67 -2.67
CA ALA A 146 10.37 -0.34 -3.41
C ALA A 146 9.97 -0.39 -4.89
N ALA A 147 8.67 -0.36 -5.18
CA ALA A 147 8.20 -0.30 -6.56
C ALA A 147 8.65 0.97 -7.26
N ASN A 148 8.58 2.11 -6.55
CA ASN A 148 9.08 3.36 -7.10
C ASN A 148 10.61 3.34 -7.33
N ALA A 149 11.39 2.72 -6.46
CA ALA A 149 12.85 2.60 -6.62
C ALA A 149 13.24 1.78 -7.86
N LEU A 150 12.35 0.85 -8.30
CA LEU A 150 12.47 0.10 -9.54
C LEU A 150 11.92 0.86 -10.77
N GLY A 151 11.42 2.09 -10.59
CA GLY A 151 10.92 2.95 -11.67
C GLY A 151 9.42 2.82 -11.95
N TYR A 152 8.68 2.04 -11.17
CA TYR A 152 7.23 1.87 -11.35
C TYR A 152 6.42 2.95 -10.61
N GLY A 153 5.34 3.40 -11.25
CA GLY A 153 4.30 4.18 -10.59
C GLY A 153 3.44 3.29 -9.67
N VAL A 154 2.96 3.87 -8.57
CA VAL A 154 2.10 3.16 -7.62
C VAL A 154 0.92 4.02 -7.22
N ASN A 155 -0.26 3.38 -7.09
CA ASN A 155 -1.44 3.95 -6.47
C ASN A 155 -1.93 3.03 -5.34
N TRP A 156 -1.80 3.47 -4.11
CA TRP A 156 -2.33 2.77 -2.93
C TRP A 156 -3.74 3.29 -2.64
N LEU A 157 -4.73 2.41 -2.68
CA LEU A 157 -6.14 2.74 -2.49
C LEU A 157 -6.81 1.76 -1.51
N THR A 158 -7.79 2.30 -0.78
CA THR A 158 -8.84 1.54 -0.09
C THR A 158 -10.17 2.08 -0.58
N GLU A 159 -10.76 1.46 -1.59
CA GLU A 159 -12.09 1.81 -2.09
C GLU A 159 -13.14 0.86 -1.48
N TRP A 160 -14.42 0.99 -1.87
CA TRP A 160 -15.54 0.23 -1.35
C TRP A 160 -15.27 -1.28 -1.27
N TYR A 161 -14.63 -1.86 -2.28
CA TYR A 161 -14.31 -3.29 -2.34
C TYR A 161 -13.31 -3.75 -1.27
N SER A 162 -12.57 -2.84 -0.64
CA SER A 162 -11.72 -3.19 0.52
C SER A 162 -12.54 -3.48 1.78
N TYR A 163 -13.80 -3.11 1.80
CA TYR A 163 -14.72 -3.22 2.93
C TYR A 163 -15.93 -4.11 2.62
N ASP A 164 -16.08 -4.55 1.37
CA ASP A 164 -17.20 -5.38 0.93
C ASP A 164 -17.02 -6.83 1.41
N GLU A 165 -18.08 -7.38 2.01
CA GLU A 165 -18.03 -8.70 2.62
C GLU A 165 -17.91 -9.82 1.57
N ASN A 166 -18.52 -9.69 0.39
CA ASN A 166 -18.37 -10.68 -0.66
C ASN A 166 -16.95 -10.74 -1.21
N VAL A 167 -16.29 -9.57 -1.33
CA VAL A 167 -14.89 -9.49 -1.72
C VAL A 167 -13.98 -10.10 -0.65
N ARG A 168 -14.24 -9.81 0.64
CA ARG A 168 -13.51 -10.39 1.76
C ARG A 168 -13.61 -11.92 1.79
N GLN A 169 -14.83 -12.45 1.62
CA GLN A 169 -15.08 -13.90 1.56
C GLN A 169 -14.40 -14.55 0.35
N ALA A 170 -14.47 -13.92 -0.82
CA ALA A 170 -13.81 -14.41 -2.02
C ALA A 170 -12.27 -14.42 -1.89
N MET A 171 -11.70 -13.51 -1.10
CA MET A 171 -10.28 -13.48 -0.74
C MET A 171 -9.94 -14.41 0.44
N HIS A 172 -10.90 -15.14 0.98
CA HIS A 172 -10.74 -16.06 2.12
C HIS A 172 -10.19 -15.40 3.39
N LEU A 173 -10.60 -14.14 3.65
CA LEU A 173 -10.17 -13.43 4.85
C LEU A 173 -10.90 -13.93 6.09
N GLU A 174 -10.18 -14.03 7.20
CA GLU A 174 -10.75 -14.30 8.51
C GLU A 174 -11.38 -13.02 9.11
N ASP A 175 -12.26 -13.17 10.11
CA ASP A 175 -13.01 -12.07 10.74
C ASP A 175 -12.11 -10.94 11.28
N HIS A 176 -10.92 -11.29 11.77
CA HIS A 176 -9.96 -10.32 12.33
C HIS A 176 -9.06 -9.68 11.28
N GLU A 177 -9.07 -10.16 10.05
CA GLU A 177 -8.24 -9.65 8.96
C GLU A 177 -8.93 -8.51 8.23
N ASN A 178 -8.14 -7.58 7.73
CA ASN A 178 -8.62 -6.42 6.99
C ASN A 178 -7.71 -6.13 5.80
N ILE A 179 -8.28 -5.65 4.72
CA ILE A 179 -7.53 -5.18 3.56
C ILE A 179 -6.92 -3.82 3.90
N ALA A 180 -5.60 -3.77 4.11
CA ALA A 180 -4.87 -2.54 4.37
C ALA A 180 -4.75 -1.65 3.12
N GLY A 181 -4.91 -2.24 1.95
CA GLY A 181 -5.02 -1.55 0.67
C GLY A 181 -4.70 -2.43 -0.52
N PHE A 182 -5.12 -1.93 -1.67
CA PHE A 182 -4.72 -2.42 -2.98
C PHE A 182 -3.67 -1.48 -3.57
N PHE A 183 -2.59 -2.04 -4.03
CA PHE A 183 -1.45 -1.37 -4.66
C PHE A 183 -1.49 -1.67 -6.14
N PHE A 184 -1.90 -0.69 -6.92
CA PHE A 184 -1.88 -0.74 -8.38
C PHE A 184 -0.49 -0.32 -8.83
N ILE A 185 0.19 -1.15 -9.61
CA ILE A 185 1.60 -0.98 -9.98
C ILE A 185 1.76 -1.12 -11.49
N GLY A 186 2.52 -0.22 -12.10
CA GLY A 186 2.81 -0.23 -13.52
C GLY A 186 3.73 0.92 -13.91
N THR A 187 4.06 1.02 -15.17
CA THR A 187 4.79 2.17 -15.72
C THR A 187 3.91 3.42 -15.64
N ALA A 188 4.48 4.54 -15.19
CA ALA A 188 3.77 5.82 -15.16
C ALA A 188 3.64 6.39 -16.59
N GLY A 189 2.45 6.29 -17.18
CA GLY A 189 2.14 6.88 -18.49
C GLY A 189 2.05 8.40 -18.44
N GLU A 190 1.70 8.94 -17.29
CA GLU A 190 1.64 10.38 -17.02
C GLU A 190 2.09 10.64 -15.58
N VAL A 191 3.00 11.59 -15.42
CA VAL A 191 3.46 12.03 -14.09
C VAL A 191 2.51 13.12 -13.58
N PRO A 192 1.83 12.91 -12.44
CA PRO A 192 0.92 13.90 -11.91
C PRO A 192 1.68 15.13 -11.37
N GLU A 193 1.05 16.28 -11.47
CA GLU A 193 1.53 17.50 -10.81
C GLU A 193 1.65 17.29 -9.29
N ASP A 194 2.53 18.05 -8.65
CA ASP A 194 2.61 18.02 -7.19
C ASP A 194 1.36 18.64 -6.56
N ARG A 195 1.19 18.43 -5.27
CA ARG A 195 0.08 18.94 -4.49
C ARG A 195 0.56 19.64 -3.24
N ASP A 196 -0.24 20.53 -2.72
CA ASP A 196 0.01 21.20 -1.44
C ASP A 196 0.32 20.19 -0.34
N ARG A 197 1.34 20.51 0.45
CA ARG A 197 1.74 19.78 1.65
C ARG A 197 1.53 20.69 2.86
N PRO A 198 1.25 20.12 4.03
CA PRO A 198 1.25 20.93 5.25
C PRO A 198 2.68 21.42 5.54
N GLU A 199 2.81 22.64 6.03
CA GLU A 199 4.07 23.15 6.53
C GLU A 199 4.49 22.35 7.77
N VAL A 200 5.73 21.89 7.81
CA VAL A 200 6.23 21.04 8.89
C VAL A 200 6.17 21.73 10.26
N GLU A 201 6.30 23.04 10.29
CA GLU A 201 6.19 23.89 11.48
C GLU A 201 4.77 23.84 12.07
N GLU A 202 3.75 23.67 11.22
CA GLU A 202 2.34 23.51 11.68
C GLU A 202 2.09 22.14 12.31
N LEU A 203 2.96 21.16 12.07
CA LEU A 203 2.86 19.78 12.58
C LEU A 203 3.81 19.50 13.73
N THR A 204 4.75 20.43 14.02
CA THR A 204 5.86 20.20 14.97
C THR A 204 5.69 21.03 16.23
N THR A 205 5.89 20.42 17.38
CA THR A 205 6.03 21.11 18.66
C THR A 205 7.33 20.65 19.32
N PHE A 206 8.22 21.58 19.61
CA PHE A 206 9.38 21.30 20.46
C PHE A 206 8.88 21.18 21.90
N TRP A 207 8.99 19.99 22.44
CA TRP A 207 8.49 19.71 23.77
C TRP A 207 9.32 20.44 24.85
N SER A 208 8.64 21.06 25.80
CA SER A 208 9.20 21.52 27.07
C SER A 208 8.16 21.26 28.17
N PRO A 209 8.57 21.26 29.46
CA PRO A 209 7.61 21.10 30.59
C PRO A 209 6.47 22.10 30.56
N ASP A 210 6.73 23.32 30.07
CA ASP A 210 5.77 24.43 30.00
C ASP A 210 5.06 24.54 28.64
N SER A 211 5.37 23.66 27.67
CA SER A 211 4.74 23.68 26.37
C SER A 211 3.31 23.16 26.44
N SER A 212 2.33 24.03 26.15
CA SER A 212 1.00 23.53 25.80
C SER A 212 1.10 22.73 24.49
N LEU A 213 0.71 21.44 24.54
CA LEU A 213 0.63 20.62 23.34
C LEU A 213 -0.49 21.16 22.45
N VAL A 214 -0.15 22.09 21.57
CA VAL A 214 -1.08 22.59 20.56
C VAL A 214 -1.33 21.47 19.57
N LYS A 215 -2.59 21.09 19.35
CA LYS A 215 -3.00 20.22 18.25
C LYS A 215 -2.76 20.98 16.95
N LYS A 216 -1.52 20.94 16.48
CA LYS A 216 -1.14 21.53 15.20
C LYS A 216 -1.74 20.69 14.05
N GLY A 217 -1.97 21.28 12.92
CA GLY A 217 -2.61 20.61 11.78
C GLY A 217 -4.13 20.84 11.68
N GLN A 218 -4.78 21.34 12.72
CA GLN A 218 -6.21 21.63 12.70
C GLN A 218 -6.60 22.62 11.60
N LYS A 219 -5.76 23.62 11.34
CA LYS A 219 -5.94 24.57 10.24
C LYS A 219 -5.94 23.92 8.86
N TYR A 220 -5.15 22.84 8.66
CA TYR A 220 -5.11 22.12 7.40
C TYR A 220 -6.41 21.34 7.17
N ILE A 221 -6.94 20.70 8.22
CA ILE A 221 -8.22 19.99 8.20
C ILE A 221 -9.36 20.99 7.90
N GLU A 222 -9.41 22.10 8.61
CA GLU A 222 -10.44 23.15 8.42
C GLU A 222 -10.42 23.76 7.01
N LYS A 223 -9.25 23.97 6.41
CA LYS A 223 -9.12 24.44 5.03
C LYS A 223 -9.68 23.41 4.05
N LYS A 224 -9.44 22.12 4.27
CA LYS A 224 -9.92 21.03 3.43
C LYS A 224 -11.44 20.89 3.50
N ASP A 225 -12.00 20.90 4.71
CA ASP A 225 -13.45 20.81 4.94
C ASP A 225 -14.23 21.96 4.29
N LYS A 226 -13.65 23.18 4.25
CA LYS A 226 -14.24 24.33 3.55
C LYS A 226 -14.21 24.17 2.03
N LYS A 227 -13.15 23.54 1.47
CA LYS A 227 -13.01 23.31 0.04
C LYS A 227 -13.94 22.21 -0.46
N ASP A 228 -14.18 21.19 0.36
CA ASP A 228 -15.07 20.06 0.03
C ASP A 228 -16.56 20.41 0.20
N LYS A 229 -16.90 21.35 1.07
CA LYS A 229 -18.27 21.90 1.23
C LYS A 229 -18.66 22.94 0.17
N GLY A 230 -17.71 23.42 -0.62
CA GLY A 230 -17.92 24.38 -1.72
C GLY A 230 -18.01 23.73 -3.10
N ARG A 231 -18.08 22.41 -3.18
CA ARG A 231 -18.31 21.61 -4.38
C ARG A 231 -19.64 20.87 -4.28
#